data_cfb92b4588a5793e73f483a2ab2ff42a
#
_entry.id   cfb92b4588a5793e73f483a2ab2ff42a
#
_cell.length_a   1.000
_cell.length_b   1.000
_cell.length_c   1.000
_cell.angle_alpha   90.00
_cell.angle_beta   90.00
_cell.angle_gamma   90.00
#
_symmetry.space_group_name_H-M   'P 1'
#
loop_
_entity.id
_entity.type
_entity.pdbx_description
1 polymer ?
#
loop_
_entity_poly.entity_id
_entity_poly.type
_entity_poly.pdbx_seq_one_letter_code
_entity_poly.pdbx_strand_id
1 'polypeptide(L)'
;DRLIEIFGDVEIIPGISSIQVAASKTKVPIDKSKVITMHVTTSIEEKKLELQKALVDGYNVILIPRPWPKDPEKHFMPSEIAKYLKQNGFDTSKMKVHVFEALTTENEASFEGMVEQLEGKEFSDLSVIVFNQATLESYINFE
;
A
#
# COMPACT_ATOMS: atom_id res chain seq x y z
N ASP A 1 22.09 16.93 2.51
CA ASP A 1 21.53 16.03 3.51
C ASP A 1 22.62 15.18 4.14
N ARG A 2 22.65 15.12 5.47
CA ARG A 2 23.71 14.44 6.24
C ARG A 2 23.78 12.93 5.97
N LEU A 3 22.64 12.31 5.64
CA LEU A 3 22.61 10.89 5.27
C LEU A 3 23.33 10.63 3.95
N ILE A 4 23.15 11.53 2.97
CA ILE A 4 23.82 11.43 1.67
C ILE A 4 25.33 11.63 1.84
N GLU A 5 25.74 12.54 2.72
CA GLU A 5 27.15 12.77 3.00
C GLU A 5 27.85 11.54 3.63
N ILE A 6 27.14 10.81 4.49
CA ILE A 6 27.68 9.66 5.21
C ILE A 6 27.63 8.38 4.38
N PHE A 7 26.53 8.15 3.66
CA PHE A 7 26.25 6.87 3.00
C PHE A 7 26.34 6.92 1.47
N GLY A 8 26.62 8.09 0.87
CA GLY A 8 26.62 8.26 -0.58
C GLY A 8 25.21 8.29 -1.14
N ASP A 9 24.97 7.56 -2.23
CA ASP A 9 23.64 7.50 -2.84
C ASP A 9 22.66 6.75 -1.95
N VAL A 10 21.70 7.47 -1.40
CA VAL A 10 20.63 6.92 -0.57
C VAL A 10 19.32 7.01 -1.34
N GLU A 11 18.65 5.89 -1.50
CA GLU A 11 17.30 5.87 -2.06
C GLU A 11 16.34 6.48 -1.05
N ILE A 12 15.63 7.55 -1.45
CA ILE A 12 14.62 8.17 -0.61
C ILE A 12 13.28 7.51 -0.89
N ILE A 13 12.84 6.66 0.05
CA ILE A 13 11.54 5.99 -0.01
C ILE A 13 10.53 6.86 0.72
N PRO A 14 9.25 6.93 0.25
CA PRO A 14 8.19 7.59 1.02
C PRO A 14 8.20 7.07 2.46
N GLY A 15 8.46 7.94 3.41
CA GLY A 15 8.75 7.56 4.78
C GLY A 15 7.53 7.50 5.69
N ILE A 16 7.80 7.44 6.99
CA ILE A 16 6.79 7.34 8.06
C ILE A 16 5.72 8.43 7.96
N SER A 17 6.08 9.65 7.51
CA SER A 17 5.11 10.75 7.36
C SER A 17 4.04 10.46 6.32
N SER A 18 4.40 9.83 5.18
CA SER A 18 3.44 9.44 4.15
C SER A 18 2.48 8.36 4.66
N ILE A 19 2.98 7.42 5.44
CA ILE A 19 2.18 6.37 6.06
C ILE A 19 1.18 6.97 7.05
N GLN A 20 1.62 7.87 7.90
CA GLN A 20 0.76 8.54 8.88
C GLN A 20 -0.31 9.41 8.19
N VAL A 21 0.06 10.14 7.15
CA VAL A 21 -0.88 10.95 6.37
C VAL A 21 -1.92 10.06 5.69
N ALA A 22 -1.50 8.96 5.08
CA ALA A 22 -2.42 8.03 4.44
C ALA A 22 -3.39 7.41 5.45
N ALA A 23 -2.90 7.00 6.62
CA ALA A 23 -3.75 6.47 7.70
C ALA A 23 -4.76 7.51 8.18
N SER A 24 -4.32 8.75 8.36
CA SER A 24 -5.19 9.85 8.80
C SER A 24 -6.28 10.14 7.79
N LYS A 25 -5.93 10.23 6.50
CA LYS A 25 -6.90 10.52 5.42
C LYS A 25 -7.94 9.42 5.26
N THR A 26 -7.58 8.18 5.52
CA THR A 26 -8.48 7.01 5.41
C THR A 26 -9.16 6.65 6.71
N LYS A 27 -8.81 7.32 7.80
CA LYS A 27 -9.35 7.07 9.14
C LYS A 27 -9.14 5.63 9.62
N VAL A 28 -8.03 5.01 9.21
CA VAL A 28 -7.69 3.68 9.71
C VAL A 28 -6.87 3.81 11.00
N PRO A 29 -7.21 3.06 12.06
CA PRO A 29 -6.44 3.09 13.29
C PRO A 29 -5.09 2.38 13.09
N ILE A 30 -4.01 3.01 13.51
CA ILE A 30 -2.65 2.48 13.32
C ILE A 30 -2.46 1.16 14.07
N ASP A 31 -3.07 1.00 15.24
CA ASP A 31 -2.97 -0.23 16.04
C ASP A 31 -3.69 -1.42 15.42
N LYS A 32 -4.56 -1.19 14.44
CA LYS A 32 -5.24 -2.23 13.66
C LYS A 32 -4.72 -2.29 12.22
N SER A 33 -3.53 -1.77 11.98
CA SER A 33 -2.94 -1.68 10.65
C SER A 33 -1.60 -2.40 10.59
N LYS A 34 -1.31 -2.98 9.45
CA LYS A 34 0.02 -3.50 9.10
C LYS A 34 0.62 -2.62 8.03
N VAL A 35 1.86 -2.24 8.22
CA VAL A 35 2.63 -1.49 7.23
C VAL A 35 3.53 -2.47 6.49
N ILE A 36 3.38 -2.54 5.18
CA ILE A 36 4.15 -3.46 4.32
C ILE A 36 4.82 -2.65 3.23
N THR A 37 6.13 -2.79 3.10
CA THR A 37 6.88 -2.20 1.99
C THR A 37 7.33 -3.29 1.03
N MET A 38 7.13 -3.06 -0.26
CA MET A 38 7.65 -3.92 -1.32
C MET A 38 9.04 -3.49 -1.79
N HIS A 39 9.58 -2.41 -1.21
CA HIS A 39 10.94 -1.93 -1.51
C HIS A 39 11.98 -2.75 -0.74
N VAL A 40 12.19 -3.99 -1.19
CA VAL A 40 13.19 -4.89 -0.64
C VAL A 40 14.16 -5.31 -1.74
N THR A 41 15.39 -5.60 -1.37
CA THR A 41 16.44 -6.00 -2.31
C THR A 41 16.33 -7.47 -2.73
N THR A 42 15.63 -8.26 -1.93
CA THR A 42 15.40 -9.68 -2.17
C THR A 42 14.06 -9.92 -2.85
N SER A 43 13.64 -11.19 -2.91
CA SER A 43 12.33 -11.56 -3.43
C SER A 43 11.20 -10.93 -2.63
N ILE A 44 10.14 -10.49 -3.31
CA ILE A 44 8.93 -9.95 -2.68
C ILE A 44 7.92 -11.02 -2.28
N GLU A 45 8.24 -12.30 -2.49
CA GLU A 45 7.29 -13.40 -2.21
C GLU A 45 6.88 -13.46 -0.74
N GLU A 46 7.82 -13.25 0.18
CA GLU A 46 7.50 -13.19 1.62
C GLU A 46 6.56 -12.02 1.93
N LYS A 47 6.78 -10.87 1.29
CA LYS A 47 5.95 -9.68 1.47
C LYS A 47 4.54 -9.89 0.91
N LYS A 48 4.41 -10.61 -0.19
CA LYS A 48 3.10 -10.98 -0.75
C LYS A 48 2.32 -11.88 0.21
N LEU A 49 2.99 -12.86 0.81
CA LEU A 49 2.37 -13.72 1.82
C LEU A 49 1.98 -12.93 3.08
N GLU A 50 2.82 -12.02 3.50
CA GLU A 50 2.53 -11.11 4.61
C GLU A 50 1.28 -10.28 4.36
N LEU A 51 1.11 -9.78 3.12
CA LEU A 51 -0.08 -9.07 2.70
C LEU A 51 -1.34 -9.94 2.81
N GLN A 52 -1.29 -11.15 2.27
CA GLN A 52 -2.42 -12.08 2.34
C GLN A 52 -2.80 -12.36 3.79
N LYS A 53 -1.82 -12.67 4.63
CA LYS A 53 -2.06 -12.98 6.04
C LYS A 53 -2.70 -11.80 6.78
N ALA A 54 -2.20 -10.60 6.58
CA ALA A 54 -2.74 -9.40 7.20
C ALA A 54 -4.22 -9.18 6.80
N LEU A 55 -4.52 -9.37 5.52
CA LEU A 55 -5.90 -9.22 5.01
C LEU A 55 -6.83 -10.29 5.56
N VAL A 56 -6.38 -11.54 5.64
CA VAL A 56 -7.17 -12.64 6.22
C VAL A 56 -7.44 -12.40 7.71
N ASP A 57 -6.45 -11.88 8.42
CA ASP A 57 -6.57 -11.59 9.86
C ASP A 57 -7.41 -10.33 10.15
N GLY A 58 -7.90 -9.65 9.13
CA GLY A 58 -8.78 -8.49 9.28
C GLY A 58 -8.08 -7.16 9.57
N TYR A 59 -6.76 -7.09 9.38
CA TYR A 59 -6.03 -5.84 9.54
C TYR A 59 -6.24 -4.91 8.35
N ASN A 60 -6.20 -3.62 8.62
CA ASN A 60 -5.95 -2.64 7.56
C ASN A 60 -4.50 -2.82 7.09
N VAL A 61 -4.24 -2.58 5.83
CA VAL A 61 -2.89 -2.65 5.30
C VAL A 61 -2.53 -1.32 4.66
N ILE A 62 -1.39 -0.77 5.05
CA ILE A 62 -0.78 0.39 4.43
C ILE A 62 0.44 -0.13 3.68
N LEU A 63 0.35 -0.14 2.35
CA LEU A 63 1.34 -0.79 1.51
C LEU A 63 2.06 0.22 0.63
N ILE A 64 3.38 0.11 0.60
CA ILE A 64 4.23 0.88 -0.32
C ILE A 64 4.57 -0.05 -1.48
N PRO A 65 3.99 0.17 -2.67
CA PRO A 65 4.21 -0.69 -3.83
C PRO A 65 5.61 -0.53 -4.42
N ARG A 66 5.98 -1.43 -5.31
CA ARG A 66 7.30 -1.44 -5.94
C ARG A 66 7.19 -1.23 -7.44
N PRO A 67 7.61 -0.09 -7.97
CA PRO A 67 7.75 0.12 -9.40
C PRO A 67 9.07 -0.49 -9.89
N TRP A 68 8.99 -1.58 -10.64
CA TRP A 68 10.18 -2.22 -11.22
C TRP A 68 9.84 -2.77 -12.61
N PRO A 69 9.53 -1.90 -13.56
CA PRO A 69 9.02 -2.35 -14.87
C PRO A 69 9.99 -3.22 -15.67
N LYS A 70 11.28 -3.15 -15.37
CA LYS A 70 12.31 -3.96 -16.05
C LYS A 70 12.38 -5.41 -15.55
N ASP A 71 11.79 -5.70 -14.39
CA ASP A 71 11.76 -7.04 -13.81
C ASP A 71 10.33 -7.36 -13.35
N PRO A 72 9.54 -8.05 -14.18
CA PRO A 72 8.15 -8.34 -13.86
C PRO A 72 7.96 -9.11 -12.55
N GLU A 73 8.94 -9.91 -12.13
CA GLU A 73 8.86 -10.67 -10.88
C GLU A 73 8.92 -9.77 -9.65
N LYS A 74 9.54 -8.60 -9.80
CA LYS A 74 9.71 -7.63 -8.72
C LYS A 74 8.75 -6.45 -8.81
N HIS A 75 8.11 -6.27 -9.95
CA HIS A 75 7.17 -5.19 -10.18
C HIS A 75 5.84 -5.51 -9.50
N PHE A 76 5.44 -4.68 -8.55
CA PHE A 76 4.23 -4.92 -7.78
C PHE A 76 3.52 -3.59 -7.48
N MET A 77 2.87 -3.07 -8.50
CA MET A 77 2.09 -1.85 -8.45
C MET A 77 0.59 -2.16 -8.26
N PRO A 78 -0.27 -1.18 -8.04
CA PRO A 78 -1.68 -1.43 -7.71
C PRO A 78 -2.39 -2.41 -8.65
N SER A 79 -2.18 -2.31 -9.95
CA SER A 79 -2.82 -3.25 -10.90
C SER A 79 -2.38 -4.69 -10.68
N GLU A 80 -1.09 -4.92 -10.48
CA GLU A 80 -0.53 -6.24 -10.22
C GLU A 80 -0.98 -6.79 -8.86
N ILE A 81 -1.11 -5.92 -7.88
CA ILE A 81 -1.62 -6.29 -6.54
C ILE A 81 -3.06 -6.77 -6.64
N ALA A 82 -3.89 -6.07 -7.38
CA ALA A 82 -5.29 -6.47 -7.58
C ALA A 82 -5.39 -7.83 -8.25
N LYS A 83 -4.62 -8.07 -9.30
CA LYS A 83 -4.58 -9.36 -10.00
C LYS A 83 -4.11 -10.49 -9.08
N TYR A 84 -3.06 -10.22 -8.30
CA TYR A 84 -2.51 -11.19 -7.35
C TYR A 84 -3.53 -11.60 -6.30
N LEU A 85 -4.23 -10.65 -5.70
CA LEU A 85 -5.25 -10.94 -4.70
C LEU A 85 -6.41 -11.73 -5.29
N LYS A 86 -6.86 -11.38 -6.48
CA LYS A 86 -7.91 -12.10 -7.19
C LYS A 86 -7.51 -13.54 -7.48
N GLN A 87 -6.28 -13.77 -7.95
CA GLN A 87 -5.74 -15.10 -8.22
C GLN A 87 -5.63 -15.96 -6.98
N ASN A 88 -5.49 -15.35 -5.81
CA ASN A 88 -5.37 -16.04 -4.53
C ASN A 88 -6.68 -16.13 -3.75
N GLY A 89 -7.81 -15.96 -4.42
CA GLY A 89 -9.13 -16.23 -3.86
C GLY A 89 -9.78 -15.09 -3.09
N PHE A 90 -9.19 -13.89 -3.10
CA PHE A 90 -9.82 -12.73 -2.48
C PHE A 90 -10.93 -12.17 -3.36
N ASP A 91 -12.04 -11.77 -2.73
CA ASP A 91 -13.14 -11.12 -3.43
C ASP A 91 -12.83 -9.62 -3.59
N THR A 92 -12.08 -9.29 -4.63
CA THR A 92 -11.62 -7.93 -4.90
C THR A 92 -12.75 -6.96 -5.23
N SER A 93 -13.95 -7.48 -5.55
CA SER A 93 -15.13 -6.65 -5.79
C SER A 93 -15.71 -6.05 -4.51
N LYS A 94 -15.36 -6.60 -3.35
CA LYS A 94 -15.86 -6.17 -2.04
C LYS A 94 -14.78 -5.55 -1.15
N MET A 95 -13.55 -5.48 -1.60
CA MET A 95 -12.43 -4.94 -0.83
C MET A 95 -12.24 -3.46 -1.13
N LYS A 96 -12.43 -2.62 -0.11
CA LYS A 96 -12.20 -1.18 -0.23
C LYS A 96 -10.72 -0.86 -0.24
N VAL A 97 -10.33 0.08 -1.07
CA VAL A 97 -8.95 0.52 -1.20
C VAL A 97 -8.88 2.02 -1.48
N HIS A 98 -7.85 2.66 -0.96
CA HIS A 98 -7.43 4.00 -1.33
C HIS A 98 -6.03 3.93 -1.92
N VAL A 99 -5.78 4.69 -2.97
CA VAL A 99 -4.44 4.88 -3.52
C VAL A 99 -4.14 6.36 -3.51
N PHE A 100 -3.04 6.73 -2.88
CA PHE A 100 -2.56 8.12 -2.85
C PHE A 100 -1.30 8.22 -3.68
N GLU A 101 -1.26 9.21 -4.56
CA GLU A 101 -0.09 9.51 -5.39
C GLU A 101 0.53 10.80 -4.91
N ALA A 102 1.86 10.81 -4.80
CA ALA A 102 2.65 11.99 -4.46
C ALA A 102 2.10 12.78 -3.26
N LEU A 103 1.78 12.04 -2.17
CA LEU A 103 1.24 12.61 -0.93
C LEU A 103 2.06 13.80 -0.43
N THR A 104 1.36 14.83 0.03
CA THR A 104 1.91 16.07 0.58
C THR A 104 2.65 16.95 -0.43
N THR A 105 2.53 16.66 -1.71
CA THR A 105 3.09 17.49 -2.79
C THR A 105 2.00 18.22 -3.55
N GLU A 106 2.40 19.13 -4.44
CA GLU A 106 1.47 19.85 -5.32
C GLU A 106 0.77 18.94 -6.32
N ASN A 107 1.38 17.79 -6.62
CA ASN A 107 0.85 16.80 -7.56
C ASN A 107 0.05 15.69 -6.87
N GLU A 108 -0.36 15.90 -5.63
CA GLU A 108 -1.13 14.91 -4.88
C GLU A 108 -2.42 14.55 -5.61
N ALA A 109 -2.63 13.25 -5.79
CA ALA A 109 -3.85 12.70 -6.36
C ALA A 109 -4.28 11.50 -5.52
N SER A 110 -5.56 11.16 -5.57
CA SER A 110 -6.09 10.03 -4.83
C SER A 110 -7.17 9.30 -5.62
N PHE A 111 -7.25 8.00 -5.37
CA PHE A 111 -8.30 7.12 -5.88
C PHE A 111 -8.92 6.36 -4.72
N GLU A 112 -10.24 6.28 -4.70
CA GLU A 112 -11.01 5.50 -3.73
C GLU A 112 -11.96 4.57 -4.48
N GLY A 113 -12.00 3.31 -4.11
CA GLY A 113 -12.89 2.35 -4.74
C GLY A 113 -12.64 0.93 -4.24
N MET A 114 -13.01 -0.03 -5.07
CA MET A 114 -12.76 -1.44 -4.80
C MET A 114 -11.46 -1.90 -5.46
N VAL A 115 -10.84 -2.92 -4.88
CA VAL A 115 -9.56 -3.43 -5.36
C VAL A 115 -9.64 -3.85 -6.83
N GLU A 116 -10.74 -4.46 -7.27
CA GLU A 116 -10.90 -4.88 -8.67
C GLU A 116 -10.76 -3.72 -9.67
N GLN A 117 -11.10 -2.50 -9.25
CA GLN A 117 -11.02 -1.32 -10.10
C GLN A 117 -9.58 -0.87 -10.36
N LEU A 118 -8.62 -1.41 -9.62
CA LEU A 118 -7.19 -1.10 -9.83
C LEU A 118 -6.61 -1.83 -11.05
N GLU A 119 -7.25 -2.91 -11.49
CA GLU A 119 -6.75 -3.68 -12.64
C GLU A 119 -6.71 -2.79 -13.90
N GLY A 120 -5.55 -2.75 -14.54
CA GLY A 120 -5.34 -1.96 -15.74
C GLY A 120 -5.12 -0.47 -15.53
N LYS A 121 -5.17 0.02 -14.28
CA LYS A 121 -4.87 1.42 -13.97
C LYS A 121 -3.39 1.61 -13.70
N GLU A 122 -2.86 2.75 -14.14
CA GLU A 122 -1.48 3.15 -13.87
C GLU A 122 -1.48 4.22 -12.78
N PHE A 123 -0.52 4.11 -11.87
CA PHE A 123 -0.30 5.06 -10.78
C PHE A 123 1.16 5.50 -10.76
N SER A 124 1.40 6.64 -10.16
CA SER A 124 2.75 7.17 -9.95
C SER A 124 3.61 6.20 -9.14
N ASP A 125 4.92 6.20 -9.41
CA ASP A 125 5.89 5.43 -8.62
C ASP A 125 5.89 5.85 -7.15
N LEU A 126 5.44 7.08 -6.85
CA LEU A 126 5.32 7.60 -5.50
C LEU A 126 3.89 7.41 -4.99
N SER A 127 3.47 6.18 -4.85
CA SER A 127 2.11 5.88 -4.38
C SER A 127 2.12 5.11 -3.05
N VAL A 128 1.02 5.24 -2.31
CA VAL A 128 0.74 4.49 -1.08
C VAL A 128 -0.66 3.93 -1.19
N ILE A 129 -0.81 2.65 -0.89
CA ILE A 129 -2.10 1.96 -0.95
C ILE A 129 -2.59 1.67 0.45
N VAL A 130 -3.86 1.95 0.72
CA VAL A 130 -4.49 1.61 2.00
C VAL A 130 -5.66 0.67 1.75
N PHE A 131 -5.59 -0.53 2.31
CA PHE A 131 -6.70 -1.48 2.32
C PHE A 131 -7.51 -1.26 3.61
N ASN A 132 -8.75 -0.83 3.45
CA ASN A 132 -9.63 -0.49 4.58
C ASN A 132 -10.50 -1.68 4.98
N GLN A 133 -10.16 -2.33 6.08
CA GLN A 133 -10.98 -3.41 6.63
C GLN A 133 -11.61 -3.04 7.97
N ALA A 134 -10.87 -2.31 8.80
CA ALA A 134 -11.35 -1.82 10.10
C ALA A 134 -11.14 -0.32 10.19
N THR A 135 -12.21 0.46 10.28
CA THR A 135 -12.17 1.90 10.41
C THR A 135 -12.39 2.31 11.87
N LEU A 136 -12.14 3.60 12.16
CA LEU A 136 -12.45 4.12 13.50
C LEU A 136 -13.93 3.97 13.84
N GLU A 137 -14.81 4.10 12.85
CA GLU A 137 -16.25 3.93 13.06
C GLU A 137 -16.60 2.51 13.47
N SER A 138 -16.03 1.51 12.81
CA SER A 138 -16.25 0.11 13.18
C SER A 138 -15.65 -0.22 14.54
N TYR A 139 -14.64 0.49 14.95
CA TYR A 139 -13.99 0.34 16.26
C TYR A 139 -14.82 0.93 17.37
N ILE A 140 -15.43 2.10 17.13
CA ILE A 140 -16.28 2.80 18.13
C ILE A 140 -17.60 2.06 18.34
N ASN A 141 -18.15 1.49 17.28
CA ASN A 141 -19.43 0.75 17.32
C ASN A 141 -19.27 -0.72 17.76
N PHE A 142 -18.13 -1.05 18.30
CA PHE A 142 -17.84 -2.39 18.78
C PHE A 142 -18.52 -2.61 20.13
N GLU A 143 -19.57 -3.39 20.12
CA GLU A 143 -20.25 -3.88 21.30
C GLU A 143 -20.58 -5.36 21.18
#